data_95703dd342cd7647c0cc2f604a6f3fdb
#
_entry.id   95703dd342cd7647c0cc2f604a6f3fdb
#
_cell.length_a   1.000
_cell.length_b   1.000
_cell.length_c   1.000
_cell.angle_alpha   90.00
_cell.angle_beta   90.00
_cell.angle_gamma   90.00
#
_symmetry.space_group_name_H-M   'P 1'
#
loop_
_entity.id
_entity.type
_entity.pdbx_description
1 polymer ?
#
loop_
_entity_poly.entity_id
_entity_poly.type
_entity_poly.pdbx_seq_one_letter_code
_entity_poly.pdbx_strand_id
1 'polypeptide(L)'
;MFAKSSRLLLPIIVPAVLIGTLFGLCTPAHADDAHPDGSVPPAGANDWTCRPSAAHPQPVVLVHGTWGNQNSWDVLAPQLKAQGYCVFSLSYGRAISSMRGAQPGVYGTADMRNSAREIARFVDEVRAATGTPKVDIVAHSQGGPLVRQFMRFDGGANQQNPADNKVDHLVTIAATNHGTTAEGLGFLLPTGSAQAPILGVIARYLGTAAAQQLIDSEFLRSLNAGGDTEPGVKYTVIASRLDRVVTPPETTFLKAGIGATVDNVWVQDLCPDDEFDHGALPESPTVGYFVQKALDPAYSGPACQG
;
A
#
# COMPACT_ATOMS: atom_id res chain seq x y z
N MET A 1 -40.91 -15.45 50.15
CA MET A 1 -39.65 -14.76 50.40
C MET A 1 -38.76 -15.00 49.19
N PHE A 2 -38.80 -14.12 48.18
CA PHE A 2 -38.01 -14.29 46.96
C PHE A 2 -36.86 -13.26 47.01
N ALA A 3 -35.64 -13.76 47.05
CA ALA A 3 -34.44 -12.96 47.00
C ALA A 3 -34.18 -12.49 45.55
N LYS A 4 -34.21 -11.17 45.30
CA LYS A 4 -33.78 -10.54 44.07
C LYS A 4 -32.26 -10.50 44.03
N SER A 5 -31.64 -11.28 43.14
CA SER A 5 -30.21 -11.17 42.83
C SER A 5 -30.00 -9.99 41.87
N SER A 6 -29.45 -8.90 42.35
CA SER A 6 -29.00 -7.77 41.54
C SER A 6 -27.64 -8.10 40.96
N ARG A 7 -27.56 -8.36 39.64
CA ARG A 7 -26.30 -8.44 38.92
C ARG A 7 -25.77 -7.01 38.73
N LEU A 8 -24.68 -6.68 39.42
CA LEU A 8 -23.88 -5.49 39.11
C LEU A 8 -23.24 -5.68 37.73
N LEU A 9 -23.66 -4.87 36.77
CA LEU A 9 -22.90 -4.65 35.53
C LEU A 9 -21.73 -3.72 35.88
N LEU A 10 -20.52 -4.27 35.96
CA LEU A 10 -19.30 -3.44 35.97
C LEU A 10 -19.17 -2.80 34.57
N PRO A 11 -18.98 -1.48 34.48
CA PRO A 11 -18.63 -0.87 33.21
C PRO A 11 -17.22 -1.32 32.84
N ILE A 12 -17.09 -1.94 31.65
CA ILE A 12 -15.79 -2.18 31.03
C ILE A 12 -15.26 -0.81 30.61
N ILE A 13 -14.42 -0.21 31.45
CA ILE A 13 -13.64 0.96 31.08
C ILE A 13 -12.51 0.43 30.20
N VAL A 14 -12.71 0.46 28.89
CA VAL A 14 -11.62 0.29 27.93
C VAL A 14 -10.77 1.55 28.03
N PRO A 15 -9.48 1.46 28.43
CA PRO A 15 -8.64 2.63 28.51
C PRO A 15 -8.38 3.16 27.08
N ALA A 16 -9.07 4.24 26.73
CA ALA A 16 -8.92 4.95 25.45
C ALA A 16 -7.49 5.54 25.26
N VAL A 17 -6.63 5.42 26.28
CA VAL A 17 -5.31 6.08 26.34
C VAL A 17 -4.22 5.31 25.58
N LEU A 18 -4.39 4.00 25.32
CA LEU A 18 -3.32 3.18 24.70
C LEU A 18 -3.31 3.24 23.15
N ILE A 19 -4.38 3.70 22.53
CA ILE A 19 -4.44 3.74 21.04
C ILE A 19 -3.70 4.97 20.48
N GLY A 20 -3.56 6.03 21.26
CA GLY A 20 -2.95 7.28 20.80
C GLY A 20 -1.42 7.30 20.72
N THR A 21 -0.74 6.44 21.47
CA THR A 21 0.74 6.52 21.60
C THR A 21 1.50 5.56 20.66
N LEU A 22 0.87 4.51 20.14
CA LEU A 22 1.53 3.54 19.27
C LEU A 22 1.55 3.96 17.79
N PHE A 23 0.68 4.86 17.36
CA PHE A 23 0.66 5.35 15.99
C PHE A 23 1.20 6.78 15.83
N GLY A 24 1.75 7.35 16.87
CA GLY A 24 2.26 8.74 16.87
C GLY A 24 3.67 8.91 16.31
N LEU A 25 4.36 7.84 15.89
CA LEU A 25 5.78 7.89 15.53
C LEU A 25 6.08 7.77 14.03
N CYS A 26 5.06 7.67 13.17
CA CYS A 26 5.30 7.83 11.73
C CYS A 26 4.99 9.26 11.32
N THR A 27 5.82 10.21 11.73
CA THR A 27 5.96 11.45 10.97
C THR A 27 7.06 11.19 9.95
N PRO A 28 6.76 11.20 8.63
CA PRO A 28 7.81 11.22 7.66
C PRO A 28 8.69 12.45 7.91
N ALA A 29 10.00 12.31 7.83
CA ALA A 29 10.90 13.45 7.76
C ALA A 29 10.62 14.15 6.44
N HIS A 30 10.06 15.38 6.50
CA HIS A 30 9.67 16.12 5.31
C HIS A 30 10.82 16.96 4.80
N ALA A 31 11.14 16.79 3.51
CA ALA A 31 11.57 17.92 2.70
C ALA A 31 10.45 18.98 2.69
N ASP A 32 10.80 20.25 2.57
CA ASP A 32 9.91 21.42 2.60
C ASP A 32 8.72 21.24 1.62
N ASP A 33 7.63 20.62 2.08
CA ASP A 33 6.45 20.33 1.26
C ASP A 33 5.66 21.61 1.06
N ALA A 34 5.79 22.21 -0.11
CA ALA A 34 4.98 23.35 -0.53
C ALA A 34 3.46 23.03 -0.53
N HIS A 35 3.09 21.74 -0.57
CA HIS A 35 1.70 21.25 -0.65
C HIS A 35 1.47 19.99 0.19
N PRO A 36 1.51 20.08 1.54
CA PRO A 36 1.39 18.93 2.43
C PRO A 36 0.01 18.25 2.36
N ASP A 37 -0.96 18.87 1.72
CA ASP A 37 -2.31 18.33 1.50
C ASP A 37 -2.38 17.29 0.37
N GLY A 38 -1.27 17.01 -0.31
CA GLY A 38 -1.21 16.05 -1.42
C GLY A 38 -2.01 16.47 -2.66
N SER A 39 -2.28 17.78 -2.82
CA SER A 39 -3.03 18.31 -3.97
C SER A 39 -2.16 18.45 -5.22
N VAL A 40 -0.84 18.55 -5.06
CA VAL A 40 0.13 18.68 -6.15
C VAL A 40 0.91 17.37 -6.27
N PRO A 41 1.07 16.84 -7.50
CA PRO A 41 1.87 15.65 -7.71
C PRO A 41 3.36 15.92 -7.45
N PRO A 42 4.14 14.91 -7.07
CA PRO A 42 5.59 15.05 -6.93
C PRO A 42 6.25 15.44 -8.24
N ALA A 43 7.42 16.05 -8.13
CA ALA A 43 8.19 16.48 -9.29
C ALA A 43 8.41 15.33 -10.29
N GLY A 44 8.12 15.55 -11.54
CA GLY A 44 8.25 14.56 -12.62
C GLY A 44 7.06 13.61 -12.80
N ALA A 45 6.06 13.65 -11.91
CA ALA A 45 4.82 12.89 -12.09
C ALA A 45 3.72 13.70 -12.79
N ASN A 46 2.73 12.98 -13.32
CA ASN A 46 1.50 13.50 -13.93
C ASN A 46 1.70 14.44 -15.14
N ASP A 47 2.76 14.20 -15.91
CA ASP A 47 2.85 14.78 -17.25
C ASP A 47 1.96 13.98 -18.22
N TRP A 48 0.72 14.42 -18.38
CA TRP A 48 -0.28 13.78 -19.23
C TRP A 48 0.04 13.83 -20.73
N THR A 49 1.07 14.58 -21.11
CA THR A 49 1.59 14.61 -22.50
C THR A 49 2.71 13.59 -22.71
N CYS A 50 3.22 12.96 -21.63
CA CYS A 50 4.29 11.99 -21.70
C CYS A 50 3.91 10.80 -22.60
N ARG A 51 4.87 10.35 -23.39
CA ARG A 51 4.72 9.14 -24.22
C ARG A 51 5.82 8.15 -23.84
N PRO A 52 5.46 6.92 -23.43
CA PRO A 52 6.42 5.88 -23.15
C PRO A 52 7.36 5.61 -24.32
N SER A 53 8.61 5.34 -24.03
CA SER A 53 9.65 5.04 -25.01
C SER A 53 9.73 3.53 -25.27
N ALA A 54 10.47 3.14 -26.31
CA ALA A 54 10.75 1.73 -26.55
C ALA A 54 11.59 1.08 -25.42
N ALA A 55 12.39 1.86 -24.71
CA ALA A 55 13.16 1.37 -23.56
C ALA A 55 12.27 1.16 -22.31
N HIS A 56 11.26 2.01 -22.14
CA HIS A 56 10.30 1.97 -21.03
C HIS A 56 8.87 2.01 -21.60
N PRO A 57 8.36 0.88 -22.10
CA PRO A 57 7.11 0.87 -22.87
C PRO A 57 5.85 0.98 -21.98
N GLN A 58 5.95 0.74 -20.69
CA GLN A 58 4.86 0.91 -19.74
C GLN A 58 5.05 2.22 -18.92
N PRO A 59 3.99 3.04 -18.74
CA PRO A 59 3.99 4.09 -17.75
C PRO A 59 3.94 3.50 -16.34
N VAL A 60 4.54 4.19 -15.37
CA VAL A 60 4.58 3.77 -13.96
C VAL A 60 3.54 4.56 -13.16
N VAL A 61 2.67 3.84 -12.44
CA VAL A 61 1.68 4.40 -11.51
C VAL A 61 2.15 4.17 -10.08
N LEU A 62 2.19 5.23 -9.28
CA LEU A 62 2.65 5.23 -7.89
C LEU A 62 1.44 5.29 -6.94
N VAL A 63 1.32 4.30 -6.03
CA VAL A 63 0.18 4.11 -5.12
C VAL A 63 0.64 4.14 -3.67
N HIS A 64 0.32 5.23 -2.96
CA HIS A 64 0.77 5.48 -1.58
C HIS A 64 0.15 4.54 -0.53
N GLY A 65 0.64 4.58 0.70
CA GLY A 65 0.17 3.81 1.85
C GLY A 65 -0.96 4.49 2.63
N THR A 66 -1.33 3.86 3.76
CA THR A 66 -2.33 4.37 4.72
C THR A 66 -1.88 5.71 5.30
N TRP A 67 -2.79 6.66 5.39
CA TRP A 67 -2.60 8.03 5.90
C TRP A 67 -1.61 8.89 5.12
N GLY A 68 -1.04 8.35 4.03
CA GLY A 68 -0.20 9.08 3.10
C GLY A 68 -1.01 9.79 2.01
N ASN A 69 -0.30 10.35 1.07
CA ASN A 69 -0.80 10.95 -0.16
C ASN A 69 0.28 10.82 -1.25
N GLN A 70 0.11 11.44 -2.40
CA GLN A 70 1.08 11.33 -3.50
C GLN A 70 2.47 11.90 -3.19
N ASN A 71 2.65 12.74 -2.14
CA ASN A 71 3.95 13.25 -1.72
C ASN A 71 4.87 12.14 -1.16
N SER A 72 4.32 10.98 -0.79
CA SER A 72 5.13 9.78 -0.45
C SER A 72 6.13 9.40 -1.55
N TRP A 73 6.01 9.98 -2.73
CA TRP A 73 6.81 9.68 -3.91
C TRP A 73 7.76 10.82 -4.31
N ASP A 74 7.97 11.83 -3.46
CA ASP A 74 8.79 13.02 -3.76
C ASP A 74 10.26 12.66 -4.07
N VAL A 75 10.75 11.53 -3.57
CA VAL A 75 12.09 11.01 -3.89
C VAL A 75 12.06 10.10 -5.12
N LEU A 76 11.17 9.13 -5.17
CA LEU A 76 11.17 8.10 -6.21
C LEU A 76 10.67 8.62 -7.57
N ALA A 77 9.64 9.49 -7.60
CA ALA A 77 9.06 9.96 -8.85
C ALA A 77 10.07 10.72 -9.74
N PRO A 78 10.84 11.71 -9.22
CA PRO A 78 11.86 12.36 -10.02
C PRO A 78 13.00 11.41 -10.44
N GLN A 79 13.35 10.41 -9.66
CA GLN A 79 14.34 9.40 -10.04
C GLN A 79 13.86 8.59 -11.25
N LEU A 80 12.63 8.08 -11.22
CA LEU A 80 12.04 7.35 -12.35
C LEU A 80 11.90 8.25 -13.59
N LYS A 81 11.48 9.51 -13.42
CA LYS A 81 11.42 10.47 -14.53
C LYS A 81 12.79 10.71 -15.16
N ALA A 82 13.84 10.82 -14.35
CA ALA A 82 15.22 10.99 -14.83
C ALA A 82 15.72 9.78 -15.65
N GLN A 83 15.20 8.58 -15.37
CA GLN A 83 15.45 7.36 -16.15
C GLN A 83 14.61 7.30 -17.44
N GLY A 84 13.70 8.26 -17.67
CA GLY A 84 12.88 8.33 -18.88
C GLY A 84 11.52 7.65 -18.80
N TYR A 85 11.06 7.28 -17.62
CA TYR A 85 9.70 6.75 -17.44
C TYR A 85 8.64 7.87 -17.52
N CYS A 86 7.46 7.52 -18.01
CA CYS A 86 6.25 8.30 -17.78
C CYS A 86 5.69 7.91 -16.40
N VAL A 87 5.71 8.83 -15.45
CA VAL A 87 5.36 8.58 -14.04
C VAL A 87 4.05 9.26 -13.71
N PHE A 88 3.16 8.55 -13.01
CA PHE A 88 1.86 9.07 -12.58
C PHE A 88 1.62 8.72 -11.12
N SER A 89 0.98 9.62 -10.38
CA SER A 89 0.64 9.42 -8.97
C SER A 89 -0.72 10.03 -8.64
N LEU A 90 -1.37 9.51 -7.60
CA LEU A 90 -2.64 10.04 -7.12
C LEU A 90 -2.72 9.98 -5.60
N SER A 91 -3.55 10.86 -5.03
CA SER A 91 -4.03 10.74 -3.65
C SER A 91 -5.42 10.11 -3.68
N TYR A 92 -5.61 8.96 -3.01
CA TYR A 92 -6.85 8.17 -3.08
C TYR A 92 -7.43 7.86 -1.70
N GLY A 93 -8.71 7.53 -1.65
CA GLY A 93 -9.34 6.87 -0.51
C GLY A 93 -9.49 7.78 0.70
N ARG A 94 -9.90 9.03 0.56
CA ARG A 94 -10.14 9.95 1.68
C ARG A 94 -11.51 9.73 2.30
N ALA A 95 -11.56 9.35 3.59
CA ALA A 95 -12.79 9.21 4.38
C ALA A 95 -12.88 10.30 5.45
N ILE A 96 -13.48 11.43 5.12
CA ILE A 96 -13.66 12.57 6.05
C ILE A 96 -14.59 12.23 7.24
N SER A 97 -15.29 11.12 7.21
CA SER A 97 -16.09 10.59 8.31
C SER A 97 -15.25 9.97 9.44
N SER A 98 -13.97 9.65 9.19
CA SER A 98 -13.03 9.24 10.22
C SER A 98 -12.23 10.43 10.74
N MET A 99 -11.82 10.38 12.02
CA MET A 99 -11.05 11.48 12.61
C MET A 99 -9.71 11.71 11.90
N ARG A 100 -9.03 10.63 11.51
CA ARG A 100 -7.76 10.72 10.80
C ARG A 100 -7.95 11.23 9.37
N GLY A 101 -8.92 10.70 8.63
CA GLY A 101 -9.19 11.12 7.25
C GLY A 101 -9.81 12.51 7.11
N ALA A 102 -10.33 13.09 8.20
CA ALA A 102 -10.77 14.49 8.20
C ALA A 102 -9.58 15.48 8.20
N GLN A 103 -8.38 15.05 8.58
CA GLN A 103 -7.20 15.90 8.58
C GLN A 103 -6.77 16.23 7.15
N PRO A 104 -6.31 17.46 6.89
CA PRO A 104 -5.73 17.82 5.60
C PRO A 104 -4.56 16.90 5.23
N GLY A 105 -4.44 16.55 3.96
CA GLY A 105 -3.35 15.70 3.47
C GLY A 105 -3.40 14.23 3.84
N VAL A 106 -4.40 13.78 4.58
CA VAL A 106 -4.54 12.39 4.99
C VAL A 106 -5.51 11.66 4.07
N TYR A 107 -4.97 10.66 3.37
CA TYR A 107 -5.68 9.78 2.44
C TYR A 107 -5.49 8.30 2.84
N GLY A 108 -5.95 7.37 2.01
CA GLY A 108 -5.85 5.93 2.31
C GLY A 108 -6.64 5.51 3.55
N THR A 109 -7.74 6.19 3.88
CA THR A 109 -8.58 5.96 5.07
C THR A 109 -9.93 5.34 4.75
N ALA A 110 -10.38 5.40 3.49
CA ALA A 110 -11.65 4.87 3.05
C ALA A 110 -11.66 3.33 2.96
N ASP A 111 -12.83 2.74 2.70
CA ASP A 111 -12.92 1.32 2.37
C ASP A 111 -12.04 0.98 1.17
N MET A 112 -11.19 -0.05 1.30
CA MET A 112 -10.19 -0.41 0.30
C MET A 112 -10.82 -0.87 -1.03
N ARG A 113 -12.03 -1.45 -1.02
CA ARG A 113 -12.74 -1.81 -2.25
C ARG A 113 -13.18 -0.57 -3.03
N ASN A 114 -13.57 0.50 -2.32
CA ASN A 114 -13.90 1.78 -2.96
C ASN A 114 -12.64 2.45 -3.53
N SER A 115 -11.57 2.46 -2.76
CA SER A 115 -10.27 2.99 -3.17
C SER A 115 -9.68 2.23 -4.36
N ALA A 116 -9.87 0.91 -4.44
CA ALA A 116 -9.44 0.12 -5.60
C ALA A 116 -10.14 0.57 -6.90
N ARG A 117 -11.41 0.98 -6.81
CA ARG A 117 -12.13 1.55 -7.97
C ARG A 117 -11.62 2.95 -8.36
N GLU A 118 -11.07 3.72 -7.42
CA GLU A 118 -10.38 4.98 -7.74
C GLU A 118 -9.09 4.67 -8.52
N ILE A 119 -8.30 3.68 -8.07
CA ILE A 119 -7.11 3.21 -8.80
C ILE A 119 -7.49 2.71 -10.20
N ALA A 120 -8.56 1.92 -10.33
CA ALA A 120 -9.02 1.40 -11.62
C ALA A 120 -9.26 2.52 -12.64
N ARG A 121 -9.99 3.59 -12.21
CA ARG A 121 -10.25 4.76 -13.08
C ARG A 121 -8.97 5.49 -13.45
N PHE A 122 -8.09 5.73 -12.48
CA PHE A 122 -6.83 6.42 -12.71
C PHE A 122 -5.92 5.65 -13.66
N VAL A 123 -5.82 4.33 -13.52
CA VAL A 123 -5.06 3.47 -14.45
C VAL A 123 -5.65 3.56 -15.86
N ASP A 124 -6.98 3.56 -16.01
CA ASP A 124 -7.61 3.71 -17.33
C ASP A 124 -7.34 5.09 -17.95
N GLU A 125 -7.33 6.17 -17.16
CA GLU A 125 -6.94 7.52 -17.59
C GLU A 125 -5.47 7.56 -18.06
N VAL A 126 -4.54 6.98 -17.29
CA VAL A 126 -3.12 6.88 -17.65
C VAL A 126 -2.94 6.09 -18.95
N ARG A 127 -3.58 4.94 -19.09
CA ARG A 127 -3.51 4.13 -20.31
C ARG A 127 -4.04 4.88 -21.54
N ALA A 128 -5.16 5.58 -21.39
CA ALA A 128 -5.74 6.39 -22.46
C ALA A 128 -4.83 7.55 -22.84
N ALA A 129 -4.26 8.26 -21.87
CA ALA A 129 -3.38 9.40 -22.11
C ALA A 129 -2.06 8.99 -22.77
N THR A 130 -1.47 7.87 -22.34
CA THR A 130 -0.18 7.39 -22.86
C THR A 130 -0.30 6.52 -24.13
N GLY A 131 -1.50 6.04 -24.44
CA GLY A 131 -1.75 5.14 -25.58
C GLY A 131 -1.21 3.72 -25.34
N THR A 132 -0.99 3.30 -24.09
CA THR A 132 -0.43 1.98 -23.77
C THR A 132 -1.52 1.02 -23.28
N PRO A 133 -1.43 -0.29 -23.61
CA PRO A 133 -2.38 -1.27 -23.11
C PRO A 133 -2.19 -1.61 -21.63
N LYS A 134 -0.98 -1.42 -21.08
CA LYS A 134 -0.60 -1.81 -19.73
C LYS A 134 0.15 -0.71 -19.01
N VAL A 135 0.18 -0.81 -17.69
CA VAL A 135 1.00 0.00 -16.79
C VAL A 135 1.85 -0.90 -15.90
N ASP A 136 2.95 -0.37 -15.37
CA ASP A 136 3.62 -0.90 -14.19
C ASP A 136 3.15 -0.12 -12.97
N ILE A 137 3.06 -0.78 -11.81
CA ILE A 137 2.60 -0.13 -10.57
C ILE A 137 3.64 -0.33 -9.49
N VAL A 138 4.01 0.76 -8.81
CA VAL A 138 4.78 0.73 -7.57
C VAL A 138 3.86 1.13 -6.43
N ALA A 139 3.73 0.28 -5.42
CA ALA A 139 2.75 0.44 -4.36
C ALA A 139 3.40 0.26 -2.98
N HIS A 140 3.13 1.18 -2.05
CA HIS A 140 3.65 1.14 -0.69
C HIS A 140 2.56 0.69 0.30
N SER A 141 2.92 -0.17 1.26
CA SER A 141 2.06 -0.52 2.41
C SER A 141 0.67 -1.00 1.96
N GLN A 142 -0.41 -0.35 2.37
CA GLN A 142 -1.80 -0.57 1.93
C GLN A 142 -1.94 -0.62 0.40
N GLY A 143 -1.11 0.11 -0.33
CA GLY A 143 -1.17 0.15 -1.79
C GLY A 143 -1.04 -1.22 -2.43
N GLY A 144 -0.27 -2.15 -1.84
CA GLY A 144 -0.09 -3.51 -2.36
C GLY A 144 -1.40 -4.30 -2.43
N PRO A 145 -2.06 -4.62 -1.30
CA PRO A 145 -3.34 -5.31 -1.32
C PRO A 145 -4.44 -4.52 -2.05
N LEU A 146 -4.35 -3.19 -2.10
CA LEU A 146 -5.27 -2.36 -2.85
C LEU A 146 -5.16 -2.58 -4.37
N VAL A 147 -3.95 -2.61 -4.91
CA VAL A 147 -3.71 -2.91 -6.33
C VAL A 147 -4.08 -4.36 -6.65
N ARG A 148 -3.83 -5.31 -5.75
CA ARG A 148 -4.28 -6.69 -5.90
C ARG A 148 -5.81 -6.81 -5.92
N GLN A 149 -6.52 -6.00 -5.09
CA GLN A 149 -7.98 -5.88 -5.16
C GLN A 149 -8.44 -5.36 -6.53
N PHE A 150 -7.81 -4.30 -7.04
CA PHE A 150 -8.07 -3.76 -8.37
C PHE A 150 -7.86 -4.83 -9.46
N MET A 151 -6.73 -5.54 -9.42
CA MET A 151 -6.43 -6.57 -10.42
C MET A 151 -7.47 -7.69 -10.41
N ARG A 152 -7.82 -8.19 -9.22
CA ARG A 152 -8.67 -9.37 -9.06
C ARG A 152 -10.15 -9.11 -9.30
N PHE A 153 -10.67 -7.96 -8.83
CA PHE A 153 -12.12 -7.74 -8.74
C PHE A 153 -12.61 -6.52 -9.52
N ASP A 154 -11.71 -5.59 -9.89
CA ASP A 154 -12.11 -4.33 -10.52
C ASP A 154 -11.49 -4.18 -11.92
N GLY A 155 -11.17 -5.29 -12.58
CA GLY A 155 -10.82 -5.38 -14.00
C GLY A 155 -9.37 -5.01 -14.35
N GLY A 156 -8.45 -5.04 -13.37
CA GLY A 156 -7.02 -4.81 -13.60
C GLY A 156 -6.29 -5.99 -14.22
N ALA A 157 -6.80 -7.21 -14.02
CA ALA A 157 -6.29 -8.43 -14.67
C ALA A 157 -7.44 -9.26 -15.25
N ASN A 158 -7.13 -10.06 -16.25
CA ASN A 158 -8.03 -11.00 -16.90
C ASN A 158 -7.47 -12.40 -16.76
N GLN A 159 -8.01 -13.20 -15.84
CA GLN A 159 -7.55 -14.56 -15.59
C GLN A 159 -7.75 -15.50 -16.78
N GLN A 160 -8.73 -15.23 -17.66
CA GLN A 160 -9.04 -16.05 -18.83
C GLN A 160 -8.18 -15.68 -20.03
N ASN A 161 -7.78 -14.41 -20.13
CA ASN A 161 -6.89 -13.91 -21.18
C ASN A 161 -5.86 -12.93 -20.58
N PRO A 162 -4.74 -13.41 -20.04
CA PRO A 162 -3.72 -12.55 -19.42
C PRO A 162 -3.08 -11.50 -20.35
N ALA A 163 -3.24 -11.66 -21.67
CA ALA A 163 -2.82 -10.64 -22.64
C ALA A 163 -3.56 -9.30 -22.43
N ASP A 164 -4.81 -9.36 -21.95
CA ASP A 164 -5.67 -8.20 -21.70
C ASP A 164 -5.46 -7.57 -20.31
N ASN A 165 -4.51 -8.05 -19.52
CA ASN A 165 -4.18 -7.44 -18.25
C ASN A 165 -3.82 -5.97 -18.42
N LYS A 166 -4.33 -5.11 -17.55
CA LYS A 166 -3.97 -3.68 -17.51
C LYS A 166 -2.66 -3.45 -16.73
N VAL A 167 -2.25 -4.40 -15.88
CA VAL A 167 -1.01 -4.36 -15.11
C VAL A 167 -0.04 -5.39 -15.67
N ASP A 168 1.19 -4.96 -15.98
CA ASP A 168 2.29 -5.84 -16.41
C ASP A 168 3.13 -6.26 -15.21
N HIS A 169 3.55 -5.29 -14.39
CA HIS A 169 4.37 -5.53 -13.21
C HIS A 169 3.80 -4.79 -12.00
N LEU A 170 3.68 -5.48 -10.87
CA LEU A 170 3.39 -4.90 -9.56
C LEU A 170 4.62 -5.00 -8.67
N VAL A 171 5.22 -3.86 -8.36
CA VAL A 171 6.29 -3.73 -7.35
C VAL A 171 5.67 -3.24 -6.05
N THR A 172 5.83 -3.99 -4.97
CA THR A 172 5.31 -3.60 -3.65
C THR A 172 6.45 -3.33 -2.67
N ILE A 173 6.29 -2.29 -1.85
CA ILE A 173 7.22 -1.88 -0.81
C ILE A 173 6.50 -2.06 0.52
N ALA A 174 6.97 -2.96 1.38
CA ALA A 174 6.44 -3.21 2.72
C ALA A 174 4.90 -3.32 2.76
N ALA A 175 4.32 -4.10 1.83
CA ALA A 175 2.89 -4.15 1.63
C ALA A 175 2.18 -5.05 2.67
N THR A 176 0.99 -4.66 3.10
CA THR A 176 0.13 -5.45 4.00
C THR A 176 -0.60 -6.58 3.25
N ASN A 177 0.11 -7.35 2.41
CA ASN A 177 -0.49 -8.34 1.52
C ASN A 177 -1.27 -9.44 2.24
N HIS A 178 -0.78 -9.89 3.42
CA HIS A 178 -1.46 -10.83 4.31
C HIS A 178 -1.82 -10.17 5.64
N GLY A 179 -1.75 -8.84 5.70
CA GLY A 179 -2.12 -8.04 6.86
C GLY A 179 -0.98 -7.81 7.83
N THR A 180 -1.35 -7.20 8.94
CA THR A 180 -0.45 -6.91 10.05
C THR A 180 -1.10 -7.25 11.38
N THR A 181 -0.27 -7.65 12.35
CA THR A 181 -0.68 -7.76 13.75
C THR A 181 -0.60 -6.42 14.48
N ALA A 182 -0.11 -5.36 13.82
CA ALA A 182 0.19 -4.08 14.46
C ALA A 182 1.01 -4.25 15.76
N GLU A 183 2.20 -4.85 15.65
CA GLU A 183 3.08 -5.24 16.76
C GLU A 183 2.41 -6.17 17.81
N GLY A 184 1.54 -7.07 17.34
CA GLY A 184 0.86 -8.04 18.21
C GLY A 184 -0.48 -7.57 18.78
N LEU A 185 -0.85 -6.29 18.62
CA LEU A 185 -2.14 -5.78 19.10
C LEU A 185 -3.33 -6.49 18.45
N GLY A 186 -3.17 -6.91 17.19
CA GLY A 186 -4.19 -7.66 16.46
C GLY A 186 -4.58 -8.98 17.14
N PHE A 187 -3.64 -9.65 17.81
CA PHE A 187 -3.91 -10.89 18.57
C PHE A 187 -4.72 -10.66 19.87
N LEU A 188 -4.79 -9.41 20.35
CA LEU A 188 -5.59 -9.05 21.50
C LEU A 188 -7.05 -8.75 21.14
N LEU A 189 -7.38 -8.72 19.86
CA LEU A 189 -8.76 -8.52 19.42
C LEU A 189 -9.58 -9.78 19.73
N PRO A 190 -10.78 -9.62 20.31
CA PRO A 190 -11.69 -10.75 20.50
C PRO A 190 -12.07 -11.33 19.14
N THR A 191 -12.46 -12.59 19.11
CA THR A 191 -12.94 -13.28 17.92
C THR A 191 -14.47 -13.22 17.81
N GLY A 192 -14.98 -13.46 16.60
CA GLY A 192 -16.43 -13.52 16.36
C GLY A 192 -17.13 -12.15 16.49
N SER A 193 -18.38 -12.17 16.94
CA SER A 193 -19.20 -10.96 17.03
C SER A 193 -18.69 -9.90 18.01
N ALA A 194 -17.85 -10.27 18.96
CA ALA A 194 -17.23 -9.31 19.89
C ALA A 194 -16.15 -8.41 19.23
N GLN A 195 -15.66 -8.81 18.06
CA GLN A 195 -14.67 -8.03 17.31
C GLN A 195 -15.30 -6.78 16.65
N ALA A 196 -16.53 -6.88 16.16
CA ALA A 196 -17.17 -5.84 15.35
C ALA A 196 -17.20 -4.44 16.01
N PRO A 197 -17.54 -4.29 17.32
CA PRO A 197 -17.50 -2.98 17.96
C PRO A 197 -16.12 -2.34 17.98
N ILE A 198 -15.06 -3.15 18.16
CA ILE A 198 -13.67 -2.66 18.20
C ILE A 198 -13.22 -2.23 16.82
N LEU A 199 -13.52 -3.02 15.77
CA LEU A 199 -13.26 -2.63 14.39
C LEU A 199 -14.00 -1.35 14.01
N GLY A 200 -15.23 -1.15 14.54
CA GLY A 200 -15.98 0.09 14.38
C GLY A 200 -15.28 1.30 15.00
N VAL A 201 -14.68 1.12 16.18
CA VAL A 201 -13.86 2.17 16.81
C VAL A 201 -12.63 2.48 15.96
N ILE A 202 -11.89 1.46 15.54
CA ILE A 202 -10.72 1.62 14.67
C ILE A 202 -11.12 2.39 13.40
N ALA A 203 -12.19 1.99 12.73
CA ALA A 203 -12.67 2.65 11.51
C ALA A 203 -13.05 4.11 11.74
N ARG A 204 -13.69 4.43 12.88
CA ARG A 204 -14.06 5.80 13.21
C ARG A 204 -12.87 6.72 13.48
N TYR A 205 -11.84 6.21 14.14
CA TYR A 205 -10.67 7.02 14.48
C TYR A 205 -9.63 7.03 13.37
N LEU A 206 -9.30 5.87 12.82
CA LEU A 206 -8.16 5.67 11.91
C LEU A 206 -8.56 5.52 10.43
N GLY A 207 -9.84 5.25 10.17
CA GLY A 207 -10.35 4.92 8.84
C GLY A 207 -10.63 3.42 8.68
N THR A 208 -11.58 3.08 7.80
CA THR A 208 -11.98 1.69 7.52
C THR A 208 -10.81 0.86 6.99
N ALA A 209 -9.96 1.46 6.17
CA ALA A 209 -8.77 0.80 5.62
C ALA A 209 -7.82 0.25 6.70
N ALA A 210 -7.68 0.94 7.85
CA ALA A 210 -6.83 0.46 8.94
C ALA A 210 -7.35 -0.86 9.53
N ALA A 211 -8.67 -1.00 9.69
CA ALA A 211 -9.28 -2.26 10.15
C ALA A 211 -9.18 -3.38 9.10
N GLN A 212 -9.27 -3.02 7.80
CA GLN A 212 -9.19 -3.98 6.70
C GLN A 212 -7.80 -4.58 6.51
N GLN A 213 -6.75 -3.94 7.01
CA GLN A 213 -5.36 -4.41 6.94
C GLN A 213 -4.94 -5.31 8.10
N LEU A 214 -5.78 -5.51 9.10
CA LEU A 214 -5.48 -6.46 10.16
C LEU A 214 -5.48 -7.89 9.62
N ILE A 215 -4.56 -8.73 10.15
CA ILE A 215 -4.53 -10.17 9.84
C ILE A 215 -5.92 -10.75 10.06
N ASP A 216 -6.32 -11.65 9.16
CA ASP A 216 -7.63 -12.32 9.17
C ASP A 216 -8.84 -11.38 9.06
N SER A 217 -8.65 -10.14 8.61
CA SER A 217 -9.79 -9.30 8.24
C SER A 217 -10.61 -9.96 7.11
N GLU A 218 -11.89 -9.64 7.05
CA GLU A 218 -12.76 -10.15 5.98
C GLU A 218 -12.26 -9.73 4.60
N PHE A 219 -11.74 -8.48 4.48
CA PHE A 219 -11.15 -7.98 3.25
C PHE A 219 -9.97 -8.84 2.78
N LEU A 220 -8.98 -9.12 3.65
CA LEU A 220 -7.80 -9.89 3.28
C LEU A 220 -8.11 -11.37 3.06
N ARG A 221 -9.02 -11.97 3.84
CA ARG A 221 -9.49 -13.33 3.55
C ARG A 221 -10.12 -13.44 2.17
N SER A 222 -10.98 -12.49 1.82
CA SER A 222 -11.61 -12.43 0.48
C SER A 222 -10.57 -12.24 -0.62
N LEU A 223 -9.64 -11.30 -0.42
CA LEU A 223 -8.59 -11.00 -1.38
C LEU A 223 -7.67 -12.21 -1.62
N ASN A 224 -7.29 -12.93 -0.58
CA ASN A 224 -6.30 -14.02 -0.64
C ASN A 224 -6.92 -15.40 -0.92
N ALA A 225 -8.26 -15.53 -0.93
CA ALA A 225 -8.95 -16.81 -1.10
C ALA A 225 -8.61 -17.54 -2.42
N GLY A 226 -8.29 -16.77 -3.48
CA GLY A 226 -7.90 -17.32 -4.80
C GLY A 226 -6.38 -17.41 -5.02
N GLY A 227 -5.57 -17.27 -3.97
CA GLY A 227 -4.11 -17.17 -4.06
C GLY A 227 -3.63 -15.71 -4.11
N ASP A 228 -2.33 -15.53 -4.29
CA ASP A 228 -1.71 -14.20 -4.09
C ASP A 228 -1.60 -13.38 -5.38
N THR A 229 -1.63 -14.04 -6.53
CA THR A 229 -1.21 -13.43 -7.80
C THR A 229 -2.22 -13.69 -8.93
N GLU A 230 -2.18 -12.84 -9.95
CA GLU A 230 -2.95 -13.01 -11.17
C GLU A 230 -2.05 -13.51 -12.32
N PRO A 231 -2.54 -14.41 -13.17
CA PRO A 231 -1.77 -14.93 -14.31
C PRO A 231 -1.28 -13.81 -15.24
N GLY A 232 -0.06 -13.91 -15.75
CA GLY A 232 0.52 -12.96 -16.70
C GLY A 232 1.01 -11.66 -16.07
N VAL A 233 0.99 -11.53 -14.74
CA VAL A 233 1.54 -10.38 -13.99
C VAL A 233 2.86 -10.78 -13.34
N LYS A 234 3.85 -9.89 -13.39
CA LYS A 234 5.09 -9.97 -12.63
C LYS A 234 4.92 -9.29 -11.29
N TYR A 235 5.56 -9.82 -10.27
CA TYR A 235 5.54 -9.22 -8.92
C TYR A 235 6.96 -9.14 -8.39
N THR A 236 7.30 -7.97 -7.83
CA THR A 236 8.49 -7.78 -6.98
C THR A 236 8.02 -7.28 -5.64
N VAL A 237 8.38 -7.98 -4.57
CA VAL A 237 7.94 -7.67 -3.21
C VAL A 237 9.16 -7.31 -2.38
N ILE A 238 9.25 -6.04 -2.01
CA ILE A 238 10.37 -5.49 -1.24
C ILE A 238 9.95 -5.41 0.23
N ALA A 239 10.67 -6.10 1.10
CA ALA A 239 10.45 -6.15 2.54
C ALA A 239 11.64 -5.60 3.31
N SER A 240 11.40 -5.00 4.47
CA SER A 240 12.43 -4.64 5.44
C SER A 240 12.29 -5.48 6.71
N ARG A 241 13.41 -6.02 7.22
CA ARG A 241 13.44 -6.71 8.52
C ARG A 241 13.22 -5.76 9.70
N LEU A 242 13.35 -4.46 9.46
CA LEU A 242 13.15 -3.41 10.46
C LEU A 242 11.73 -2.84 10.45
N ASP A 243 10.85 -3.38 9.59
CA ASP A 243 9.45 -2.94 9.53
C ASP A 243 8.71 -3.31 10.83
N ARG A 244 8.21 -2.28 11.51
CA ARG A 244 7.44 -2.41 12.76
C ARG A 244 5.94 -2.16 12.56
N VAL A 245 5.54 -1.80 11.35
CA VAL A 245 4.13 -1.57 10.99
C VAL A 245 3.53 -2.83 10.38
N VAL A 246 4.21 -3.43 9.38
CA VAL A 246 3.81 -4.74 8.85
C VAL A 246 4.50 -5.81 9.68
N THR A 247 3.76 -6.42 10.60
CA THR A 247 4.30 -7.39 11.54
C THR A 247 3.48 -8.69 11.56
N PRO A 248 4.16 -9.85 11.47
CA PRO A 248 5.58 -9.99 11.15
C PRO A 248 5.88 -9.55 9.69
N PRO A 249 7.10 -9.04 9.38
CA PRO A 249 7.42 -8.49 8.05
C PRO A 249 7.25 -9.48 6.90
N GLU A 250 7.36 -10.78 7.13
CA GLU A 250 7.17 -11.84 6.16
C GLU A 250 5.74 -11.88 5.59
N THR A 251 4.77 -11.28 6.27
CA THR A 251 3.38 -11.19 5.79
C THR A 251 3.23 -10.34 4.52
N THR A 252 4.28 -9.59 4.16
CA THR A 252 4.32 -8.86 2.88
C THR A 252 4.56 -9.79 1.68
N PHE A 253 5.23 -10.93 1.86
CA PHE A 253 5.65 -11.80 0.77
C PHE A 253 4.47 -12.50 0.09
N LEU A 254 4.59 -12.69 -1.22
CA LEU A 254 3.60 -13.35 -2.06
C LEU A 254 4.11 -14.72 -2.54
N LYS A 255 3.18 -15.60 -2.83
CA LYS A 255 3.44 -16.90 -3.48
C LYS A 255 2.98 -16.84 -4.93
N ALA A 256 3.87 -17.22 -5.84
CA ALA A 256 3.53 -17.31 -7.25
C ALA A 256 2.43 -18.34 -7.50
N GLY A 257 1.36 -17.93 -8.14
CA GLY A 257 0.35 -18.78 -8.71
C GLY A 257 0.70 -19.15 -10.16
N ILE A 258 -0.16 -19.93 -10.80
CA ILE A 258 0.03 -20.39 -12.18
C ILE A 258 0.12 -19.19 -13.13
N GLY A 259 1.16 -19.12 -13.93
CA GLY A 259 1.35 -18.09 -14.95
C GLY A 259 1.81 -16.73 -14.42
N ALA A 260 2.12 -16.61 -13.14
CA ALA A 260 2.71 -15.43 -12.52
C ALA A 260 4.16 -15.67 -12.08
N THR A 261 4.94 -14.62 -11.95
CA THR A 261 6.28 -14.64 -11.34
C THR A 261 6.32 -13.77 -10.11
N VAL A 262 7.03 -14.20 -9.07
CA VAL A 262 7.20 -13.44 -7.82
C VAL A 262 8.67 -13.44 -7.44
N ASP A 263 9.20 -12.25 -7.21
CA ASP A 263 10.52 -12.04 -6.62
C ASP A 263 10.33 -11.35 -5.26
N ASN A 264 10.62 -12.08 -4.18
CA ASN A 264 10.52 -11.58 -2.80
C ASN A 264 11.92 -11.23 -2.32
N VAL A 265 12.17 -9.97 -1.98
CA VAL A 265 13.49 -9.47 -1.59
C VAL A 265 13.46 -8.77 -0.23
N TRP A 266 14.54 -8.97 0.54
CA TRP A 266 14.79 -8.20 1.74
C TRP A 266 15.75 -7.04 1.44
N VAL A 267 15.42 -5.85 1.91
CA VAL A 267 16.29 -4.66 1.79
C VAL A 267 17.67 -4.97 2.39
N GLN A 268 17.71 -5.58 3.57
CA GLN A 268 18.94 -5.85 4.31
C GLN A 268 19.78 -7.02 3.74
N ASP A 269 19.26 -7.80 2.79
CA ASP A 269 20.10 -8.79 2.08
C ASP A 269 21.07 -8.13 1.09
N LEU A 270 20.68 -6.97 0.56
CA LEU A 270 21.51 -6.18 -0.32
C LEU A 270 22.31 -5.12 0.46
N CYS A 271 21.65 -4.37 1.32
CA CYS A 271 22.23 -3.27 2.10
C CYS A 271 21.91 -3.48 3.59
N PRO A 272 22.77 -4.20 4.34
CA PRO A 272 22.55 -4.54 5.75
C PRO A 272 22.35 -3.32 6.66
N ASP A 273 22.94 -2.19 6.31
CA ASP A 273 22.90 -0.95 7.08
C ASP A 273 21.74 0.00 6.69
N ASP A 274 20.82 -0.46 5.84
CA ASP A 274 19.61 0.32 5.53
C ASP A 274 18.65 0.27 6.72
N GLU A 275 18.49 1.43 7.39
CA GLU A 275 17.71 1.59 8.62
C GLU A 275 16.38 2.34 8.39
N PHE A 276 15.96 2.54 7.14
CA PHE A 276 14.70 3.22 6.85
C PHE A 276 13.51 2.48 7.48
N ASP A 277 12.70 3.21 8.24
CA ASP A 277 11.48 2.68 8.83
C ASP A 277 10.37 2.52 7.78
N HIS A 278 9.25 1.90 8.18
CA HIS A 278 8.14 1.61 7.28
C HIS A 278 7.67 2.82 6.47
N GLY A 279 7.54 3.99 7.11
CA GLY A 279 7.04 5.21 6.48
C GLY A 279 8.02 5.80 5.46
N ALA A 280 9.30 5.68 5.75
CA ALA A 280 10.39 6.25 4.96
C ALA A 280 10.94 5.29 3.89
N LEU A 281 10.53 4.02 3.87
CA LEU A 281 11.01 3.06 2.86
C LEU A 281 10.89 3.54 1.40
N PRO A 282 9.85 4.29 0.99
CA PRO A 282 9.81 4.85 -0.36
C PRO A 282 10.93 5.86 -0.68
N GLU A 283 11.62 6.38 0.33
CA GLU A 283 12.73 7.33 0.22
C GLU A 283 14.10 6.63 0.26
N SER A 284 14.14 5.34 0.68
CA SER A 284 15.37 4.57 0.78
C SER A 284 16.04 4.42 -0.60
N PRO A 285 17.33 4.75 -0.72
CA PRO A 285 18.10 4.52 -1.95
C PRO A 285 18.14 3.04 -2.35
N THR A 286 18.17 2.12 -1.37
CA THR A 286 18.15 0.68 -1.61
C THR A 286 16.81 0.24 -2.20
N VAL A 287 15.72 0.75 -1.66
CA VAL A 287 14.37 0.50 -2.21
C VAL A 287 14.25 1.09 -3.62
N GLY A 288 14.74 2.32 -3.83
CA GLY A 288 14.81 2.95 -5.15
C GLY A 288 15.58 2.10 -6.16
N TYR A 289 16.70 1.51 -5.76
CA TYR A 289 17.46 0.56 -6.58
C TYR A 289 16.61 -0.68 -6.94
N PHE A 290 15.98 -1.33 -5.96
CA PHE A 290 15.15 -2.50 -6.22
C PHE A 290 13.99 -2.20 -7.15
N VAL A 291 13.31 -1.05 -6.97
CA VAL A 291 12.23 -0.62 -7.86
C VAL A 291 12.74 -0.44 -9.28
N GLN A 292 13.82 0.30 -9.48
CA GLN A 292 14.39 0.53 -10.81
C GLN A 292 14.88 -0.78 -11.46
N LYS A 293 15.49 -1.67 -10.66
CA LYS A 293 15.94 -2.99 -11.13
C LYS A 293 14.79 -3.92 -11.53
N ALA A 294 13.65 -3.83 -10.81
CA ALA A 294 12.44 -4.56 -11.14
C ALA A 294 11.81 -4.07 -12.46
N LEU A 295 11.77 -2.74 -12.64
CA LEU A 295 11.19 -2.13 -13.84
C LEU A 295 12.11 -2.28 -15.06
N ASP A 296 13.44 -2.23 -14.86
CA ASP A 296 14.46 -2.44 -15.90
C ASP A 296 15.56 -3.38 -15.37
N PRO A 297 15.57 -4.65 -15.80
CA PRO A 297 16.62 -5.60 -15.43
C PRO A 297 18.04 -5.17 -15.83
N ALA A 298 18.21 -4.25 -16.79
CA ALA A 298 19.50 -3.72 -17.18
C ALA A 298 19.99 -2.56 -16.28
N TYR A 299 19.14 -2.03 -15.40
CA TYR A 299 19.50 -0.95 -14.48
C TYR A 299 20.75 -1.33 -13.64
N SER A 300 21.74 -0.44 -13.62
CA SER A 300 23.03 -0.66 -12.97
C SER A 300 23.48 0.52 -12.08
N GLY A 301 22.52 1.30 -11.58
CA GLY A 301 22.78 2.36 -10.63
C GLY A 301 23.32 1.83 -9.29
N PRO A 302 23.75 2.71 -8.37
CA PRO A 302 24.25 2.31 -7.06
C PRO A 302 23.15 1.64 -6.24
N ALA A 303 23.48 0.48 -5.64
CA ALA A 303 22.53 -0.30 -4.86
C ALA A 303 22.39 0.20 -3.41
N CYS A 304 23.52 0.52 -2.77
CA CYS A 304 23.58 1.03 -1.41
C CYS A 304 24.22 2.41 -1.44
N GLN A 305 23.52 3.40 -0.93
CA GLN A 305 24.08 4.72 -0.68
C GLN A 305 23.98 4.95 0.82
N GLY A 306 25.14 4.94 1.49
CA GLY A 306 25.28 5.31 2.90
C GLY A 306 25.27 6.82 3.06
#